data_57aeee042c38911de01a39506cf1088c
#
_entry.id   57aeee042c38911de01a39506cf1088c
#
_cell.length_a   1.000
_cell.length_b   1.000
_cell.length_c   1.000
_cell.angle_alpha   90.00
_cell.angle_beta   90.00
_cell.angle_gamma   90.00
#
_symmetry.space_group_name_H-M   'P 1'
#
loop_
_entity.id
_entity.type
_entity.pdbx_description
1 polymer ?
#
loop_
_entity_poly.entity_id
_entity_poly.type
_entity_poly.pdbx_seq_one_letter_code
_entity_poly.pdbx_strand_id
1 'polypeptide(L)'
;MKETIAKSGLAATVKSVFSRRKFFGRAAAGTAAATTAMAFPAIARAQGPINFRFQSTWPTVDIFHEFAVDFTKKVNDMTGGELRIEMLPAGAVVPAFGLLDAVSKGTLDGGHGVLGYNYGKQNALALFSSGPAFGMDANMILAWHKYGGGKELLAKLYDAIGGNVVSFLSGPMTTQPFGWFKKPVTKTEDLKGLKFRTNGLAIDLFTEMGAAVNALPGGEIVPALDRGLLDGAEFNNPSSDRLLGFPDVSKVCMLQSFHQSAETFEIIFNKDKYNGLPKKMQAIIENASEAASADMSWKAMDRYSKDYINLQKDGVKFYKTPDSILREQLVVWDRIVAKKSETNPLFKEIEASQRAFASRAMAFDMDYNNNRRLAYNHYFRKS
;
A
#
# COMPACT_ATOMS: atom_id res chain seq x y z
N MET A 1 -15.84 -60.86 26.75
CA MET A 1 -14.64 -61.71 26.77
C MET A 1 -13.50 -60.76 27.00
N LYS A 2 -13.07 -60.45 28.21
CA LYS A 2 -12.15 -61.11 29.16
C LYS A 2 -10.96 -61.68 28.40
N GLU A 3 -9.76 -61.18 28.61
CA GLU A 3 -8.73 -61.43 29.64
C GLU A 3 -7.53 -60.50 29.38
N THR A 4 -6.98 -59.73 30.23
CA THR A 4 -6.35 -59.92 31.54
C THR A 4 -4.89 -60.44 31.46
N ILE A 5 -3.97 -59.66 32.09
CA ILE A 5 -2.73 -59.99 32.84
C ILE A 5 -1.44 -60.03 31.96
N ALA A 6 -0.26 -59.49 32.38
CA ALA A 6 0.35 -59.41 33.70
C ALA A 6 1.52 -58.42 33.79
N LYS A 7 1.80 -58.05 35.04
CA LYS A 7 2.92 -57.27 35.61
C LYS A 7 4.23 -58.03 35.66
N SER A 8 5.39 -57.31 35.60
CA SER A 8 6.57 -57.44 36.50
C SER A 8 7.54 -56.33 36.10
N GLY A 9 8.03 -55.40 36.82
CA GLY A 9 8.50 -55.39 38.21
C GLY A 9 10.01 -55.60 38.26
N LEU A 10 10.80 -54.51 38.33
CA LEU A 10 11.98 -54.46 39.19
C LEU A 10 12.59 -53.04 39.25
N ALA A 11 12.59 -52.51 40.45
CA ALA A 11 13.30 -51.31 40.85
C ALA A 11 14.75 -51.68 41.19
N ALA A 12 15.68 -50.83 40.81
CA ALA A 12 17.01 -50.82 41.41
C ALA A 12 17.49 -49.42 41.69
N THR A 13 17.41 -49.06 42.94
CA THR A 13 17.94 -47.83 43.54
C THR A 13 19.45 -47.96 43.68
N VAL A 14 20.20 -47.03 43.08
CA VAL A 14 21.62 -46.84 43.46
C VAL A 14 21.78 -45.42 43.97
N LYS A 15 21.91 -45.30 45.29
CA LYS A 15 22.41 -44.10 45.99
C LYS A 15 23.92 -44.08 45.87
N SER A 16 24.54 -43.08 45.32
CA SER A 16 25.96 -42.78 45.53
C SER A 16 26.12 -41.43 46.19
N VAL A 17 26.55 -41.46 47.42
CA VAL A 17 26.93 -40.36 48.28
C VAL A 17 28.31 -39.89 47.84
N PHE A 18 28.48 -38.71 47.29
CA PHE A 18 29.78 -38.05 47.18
C PHE A 18 29.93 -36.99 48.24
N SER A 19 30.86 -37.32 49.19
CA SER A 19 31.27 -36.46 50.27
C SER A 19 32.12 -35.29 49.79
N ARG A 20 31.75 -34.08 50.24
CA ARG A 20 32.38 -32.79 49.91
C ARG A 20 33.68 -32.47 50.68
N ARG A 21 34.45 -33.46 51.08
CA ARG A 21 35.58 -33.22 52.07
C ARG A 21 36.94 -33.78 51.72
N LYS A 22 37.31 -33.94 50.43
CA LYS A 22 38.70 -34.29 50.07
C LYS A 22 39.21 -33.67 48.78
N PHE A 23 39.20 -32.36 48.72
CA PHE A 23 39.80 -31.67 47.55
C PHE A 23 40.63 -30.42 47.93
N PHE A 24 41.18 -30.45 49.18
CA PHE A 24 42.22 -29.47 49.55
C PHE A 24 43.45 -30.26 50.05
N GLY A 25 44.40 -30.46 49.20
CA GLY A 25 45.68 -30.98 49.61
C GLY A 25 46.45 -31.61 48.47
N ARG A 26 47.07 -30.82 47.63
CA ARG A 26 48.35 -30.98 46.97
C ARG A 26 48.51 -29.97 45.83
N ALA A 27 48.95 -28.82 46.20
CA ALA A 27 49.47 -27.84 45.25
C ALA A 27 50.91 -27.54 45.70
N ALA A 28 51.85 -28.04 45.00
CA ALA A 28 53.17 -27.44 44.86
C ALA A 28 53.99 -28.23 43.82
N ALA A 29 54.52 -27.49 42.90
CA ALA A 29 55.56 -27.79 41.90
C ALA A 29 55.07 -28.07 40.47
N GLY A 30 55.27 -27.08 39.59
CA GLY A 30 55.23 -27.23 38.15
C GLY A 30 54.85 -25.94 37.45
N THR A 31 55.74 -24.94 37.42
CA THR A 31 55.65 -23.73 36.58
C THR A 31 55.66 -24.13 35.10
N ALA A 32 54.53 -23.94 34.43
CA ALA A 32 54.47 -23.65 33.00
C ALA A 32 53.26 -22.77 32.74
N ALA A 33 53.53 -21.52 32.37
CA ALA A 33 52.53 -20.50 32.06
C ALA A 33 51.75 -20.90 30.78
N ALA A 34 50.55 -21.42 30.95
CA ALA A 34 49.52 -21.41 29.93
C ALA A 34 48.44 -20.39 30.38
N THR A 35 48.55 -19.16 29.91
CA THR A 35 47.48 -18.16 29.99
C THR A 35 46.32 -18.64 29.11
N THR A 36 45.48 -19.51 29.64
CA THR A 36 44.14 -19.68 29.07
C THR A 36 43.38 -18.37 29.32
N ALA A 37 43.34 -17.54 28.29
CA ALA A 37 42.40 -16.45 28.22
C ALA A 37 41.00 -17.06 28.38
N MET A 38 40.42 -16.96 29.58
CA MET A 38 38.98 -17.16 29.75
C MET A 38 38.31 -16.08 28.89
N ALA A 39 37.87 -16.48 27.68
CA ALA A 39 36.94 -15.70 26.92
C ALA A 39 35.66 -15.63 27.76
N PHE A 40 35.55 -14.57 28.57
CA PHE A 40 34.26 -14.21 29.10
C PHE A 40 33.35 -14.00 27.87
N PRO A 41 32.17 -14.63 27.82
CA PRO A 41 31.23 -14.31 26.76
C PRO A 41 31.07 -12.80 26.82
N ALA A 42 31.51 -12.12 25.76
CA ALA A 42 31.24 -10.72 25.60
C ALA A 42 29.71 -10.58 25.70
N ILE A 43 29.23 -9.96 26.75
CA ILE A 43 27.83 -9.57 26.85
C ILE A 43 27.66 -8.61 25.66
N ALA A 44 27.14 -9.14 24.56
CA ALA A 44 26.70 -8.31 23.45
C ALA A 44 25.73 -7.30 24.09
N ARG A 45 26.18 -6.06 24.26
CA ARG A 45 25.28 -5.01 24.68
C ARG A 45 24.16 -5.06 23.68
N ALA A 46 22.97 -5.45 24.13
CA ALA A 46 21.77 -5.34 23.35
C ALA A 46 21.68 -3.86 22.93
N GLN A 47 21.95 -3.57 21.67
CA GLN A 47 21.66 -2.22 21.15
C GLN A 47 20.18 -2.02 21.42
N GLY A 48 19.84 -0.88 22.03
CA GLY A 48 18.42 -0.55 22.24
C GLY A 48 17.66 -0.58 20.91
N PRO A 49 16.33 -0.60 20.95
CA PRO A 49 15.54 -0.68 19.74
C PRO A 49 15.85 0.50 18.79
N ILE A 50 15.92 0.19 17.50
CA ILE A 50 16.00 1.20 16.45
C ILE A 50 14.60 1.80 16.34
N ASN A 51 14.49 3.13 16.43
CA ASN A 51 13.21 3.83 16.36
C ASN A 51 13.15 4.63 15.06
N PHE A 52 12.09 4.38 14.26
CA PHE A 52 11.78 5.12 13.04
C PHE A 52 10.49 5.89 13.21
N ARG A 53 10.47 7.11 12.67
CA ARG A 53 9.30 7.98 12.64
C ARG A 53 8.79 8.09 11.20
N PHE A 54 7.61 7.55 10.97
CA PHE A 54 6.90 7.57 9.70
C PHE A 54 5.72 8.53 9.75
N GLN A 55 5.30 9.00 8.58
CA GLN A 55 4.04 9.70 8.41
C GLN A 55 3.28 9.13 7.22
N SER A 56 1.98 8.99 7.36
CA SER A 56 1.09 8.70 6.23
C SER A 56 0.58 9.99 5.58
N THR A 57 0.09 9.89 4.35
CA THR A 57 -0.58 11.00 3.66
C THR A 57 -2.07 11.08 3.98
N TRP A 58 -2.55 10.34 4.99
CA TRP A 58 -3.95 10.14 5.30
C TRP A 58 -4.34 10.78 6.63
N PRO A 59 -5.56 11.36 6.74
CA PRO A 59 -6.14 11.77 8.02
C PRO A 59 -6.29 10.56 8.95
N THR A 60 -6.26 10.78 10.27
CA THR A 60 -6.39 9.73 11.29
C THR A 60 -7.68 8.91 11.15
N VAL A 61 -8.76 9.52 10.67
CA VAL A 61 -10.07 8.87 10.52
C VAL A 61 -10.14 7.98 9.28
N ASP A 62 -9.26 8.15 8.30
CA ASP A 62 -9.29 7.39 7.06
C ASP A 62 -8.80 5.95 7.28
N ILE A 63 -9.48 4.98 6.68
CA ILE A 63 -9.05 3.56 6.68
C ILE A 63 -7.63 3.39 6.10
N PHE A 64 -7.19 4.30 5.24
CA PHE A 64 -5.84 4.29 4.70
C PHE A 64 -4.77 4.54 5.76
N HIS A 65 -5.07 5.37 6.77
CA HIS A 65 -4.18 5.51 7.92
C HIS A 65 -4.15 4.22 8.75
N GLU A 66 -5.30 3.55 8.94
CA GLU A 66 -5.36 2.23 9.58
C GLU A 66 -4.45 1.21 8.86
N PHE A 67 -4.48 1.16 7.52
CA PHE A 67 -3.59 0.27 6.75
C PHE A 67 -2.11 0.61 6.92
N ALA A 68 -1.77 1.90 7.01
CA ALA A 68 -0.40 2.33 7.29
C ALA A 68 0.07 1.88 8.69
N VAL A 69 -0.80 1.97 9.70
CA VAL A 69 -0.54 1.48 11.07
C VAL A 69 -0.41 -0.04 11.09
N ASP A 70 -1.26 -0.77 10.35
CA ASP A 70 -1.17 -2.24 10.24
C ASP A 70 0.18 -2.70 9.68
N PHE A 71 0.73 -1.99 8.70
CA PHE A 71 2.08 -2.27 8.20
C PHE A 71 3.13 -2.10 9.29
N THR A 72 3.14 -0.95 9.99
CA THR A 72 4.13 -0.70 11.03
C THR A 72 4.01 -1.68 12.20
N LYS A 73 2.79 -2.06 12.56
CA LYS A 73 2.54 -3.10 13.55
C LYS A 73 3.16 -4.43 13.14
N LYS A 74 3.00 -4.87 11.89
CA LYS A 74 3.59 -6.11 11.39
C LYS A 74 5.13 -6.08 11.46
N VAL A 75 5.76 -4.96 11.09
CA VAL A 75 7.22 -4.79 11.21
C VAL A 75 7.65 -4.87 12.67
N ASN A 76 6.97 -4.14 13.55
CA ASN A 76 7.29 -4.09 14.98
C ASN A 76 7.17 -5.48 15.63
N ASP A 77 6.10 -6.22 15.31
CA ASP A 77 5.86 -7.58 15.82
C ASP A 77 6.89 -8.57 15.28
N MET A 78 7.15 -8.58 13.97
CA MET A 78 8.09 -9.52 13.33
C MET A 78 9.55 -9.30 13.74
N THR A 79 9.91 -8.08 14.13
CA THR A 79 11.25 -7.76 14.66
C THR A 79 11.37 -8.01 16.15
N GLY A 80 10.28 -8.42 16.84
CA GLY A 80 10.26 -8.57 18.29
C GLY A 80 10.52 -7.25 19.03
N GLY A 81 10.27 -6.11 18.38
CA GLY A 81 10.50 -4.77 18.90
C GLY A 81 11.94 -4.26 18.79
N GLU A 82 12.84 -5.00 18.11
CA GLU A 82 14.19 -4.54 17.78
C GLU A 82 14.15 -3.33 16.82
N LEU A 83 13.18 -3.28 15.92
CA LEU A 83 12.80 -2.10 15.12
C LEU A 83 11.41 -1.65 15.53
N ARG A 84 11.26 -0.37 15.85
CA ARG A 84 9.98 0.26 16.21
C ARG A 84 9.69 1.38 15.23
N ILE A 85 8.61 1.25 14.49
CA ILE A 85 8.13 2.28 13.59
C ILE A 85 6.88 2.92 14.21
N GLU A 86 6.94 4.23 14.45
CA GLU A 86 5.78 5.05 14.81
C GLU A 86 5.16 5.63 13.53
N MET A 87 3.84 5.47 13.34
CA MET A 87 3.11 6.00 12.19
C MET A 87 2.29 7.22 12.60
N LEU A 88 2.67 8.38 12.10
CA LEU A 88 1.97 9.64 12.29
C LEU A 88 0.95 9.91 11.18
N PRO A 89 -0.16 10.59 11.44
CA PRO A 89 -1.12 10.97 10.41
C PRO A 89 -0.62 12.14 9.55
N ALA A 90 -1.29 12.40 8.44
CA ALA A 90 -1.03 13.53 7.55
C ALA A 90 -1.00 14.86 8.33
N GLY A 91 -0.03 15.71 8.02
CA GLY A 91 0.11 17.03 8.63
C GLY A 91 0.80 17.05 9.98
N ALA A 92 1.14 15.92 10.59
CA ALA A 92 1.83 15.89 11.88
C ALA A 92 3.26 16.46 11.80
N VAL A 93 3.96 16.25 10.69
CA VAL A 93 5.31 16.77 10.44
C VAL A 93 5.33 17.62 9.19
N VAL A 94 4.75 17.12 8.07
CA VAL A 94 4.68 17.84 6.79
C VAL A 94 3.29 17.68 6.17
N PRO A 95 2.85 18.62 5.31
CA PRO A 95 1.66 18.42 4.48
C PRO A 95 1.76 17.12 3.65
N ALA A 96 0.61 16.52 3.32
CA ALA A 96 0.56 15.21 2.64
C ALA A 96 1.44 15.16 1.36
N PHE A 97 1.37 16.18 0.50
CA PHE A 97 2.19 16.25 -0.72
C PHE A 97 3.68 16.50 -0.49
N GLY A 98 4.09 16.81 0.75
CA GLY A 98 5.50 16.99 1.15
C GLY A 98 6.19 15.70 1.62
N LEU A 99 5.47 14.55 1.68
CA LEU A 99 5.98 13.32 2.27
C LEU A 99 7.28 12.84 1.62
N LEU A 100 7.32 12.72 0.29
CA LEU A 100 8.50 12.24 -0.44
C LEU A 100 9.74 13.09 -0.13
N ASP A 101 9.61 14.41 -0.11
CA ASP A 101 10.72 15.32 0.18
C ASP A 101 11.22 15.16 1.62
N ALA A 102 10.28 15.02 2.57
CA ALA A 102 10.62 14.86 3.99
C ALA A 102 11.38 13.55 4.23
N VAL A 103 10.96 12.46 3.59
CA VAL A 103 11.64 11.16 3.69
C VAL A 103 12.98 11.20 2.96
N SER A 104 13.04 11.75 1.75
CA SER A 104 14.29 11.85 0.97
C SER A 104 15.37 12.66 1.70
N LYS A 105 14.97 13.74 2.40
CA LYS A 105 15.87 14.60 3.20
C LYS A 105 16.16 14.04 4.61
N GLY A 106 15.54 12.94 5.02
CA GLY A 106 15.72 12.35 6.35
C GLY A 106 15.01 13.09 7.50
N THR A 107 14.09 14.03 7.22
CA THR A 107 13.21 14.66 8.21
C THR A 107 12.26 13.62 8.81
N LEU A 108 11.82 12.67 8.00
CA LEU A 108 11.12 11.44 8.37
C LEU A 108 11.98 10.25 7.95
N ASP A 109 11.90 9.15 8.72
CA ASP A 109 12.62 7.92 8.38
C ASP A 109 11.91 7.13 7.28
N GLY A 110 10.62 7.37 7.10
CA GLY A 110 9.81 6.78 6.04
C GLY A 110 8.39 7.31 6.03
N GLY A 111 7.56 6.68 5.19
CA GLY A 111 6.16 7.08 5.07
C GLY A 111 5.31 6.12 4.27
N HIS A 112 4.00 6.39 4.26
CA HIS A 112 2.99 5.64 3.53
C HIS A 112 2.11 6.61 2.75
N GLY A 113 2.03 6.41 1.44
CA GLY A 113 1.30 7.30 0.54
C GLY A 113 0.99 6.67 -0.81
N VAL A 114 0.83 7.50 -1.82
CA VAL A 114 0.63 7.11 -3.22
C VAL A 114 1.55 7.91 -4.15
N LEU A 115 2.03 7.25 -5.19
CA LEU A 115 2.96 7.87 -6.15
C LEU A 115 2.30 9.01 -6.95
N GLY A 116 0.99 8.95 -7.17
CA GLY A 116 0.23 10.00 -7.86
C GLY A 116 0.36 11.39 -7.22
N TYR A 117 0.58 11.46 -5.91
CA TYR A 117 0.82 12.74 -5.21
C TYR A 117 2.14 13.42 -5.61
N ASN A 118 3.04 12.69 -6.25
CA ASN A 118 4.31 13.20 -6.74
C ASN A 118 4.31 13.49 -8.26
N TYR A 119 3.13 13.48 -8.91
CA TYR A 119 2.94 13.73 -10.33
C TYR A 119 3.66 14.99 -10.83
N GLY A 120 3.58 16.08 -10.08
CA GLY A 120 4.23 17.35 -10.44
C GLY A 120 5.76 17.32 -10.43
N LYS A 121 6.38 16.35 -9.73
CA LYS A 121 7.84 16.17 -9.73
C LYS A 121 8.30 15.36 -10.94
N GLN A 122 7.60 14.28 -11.21
CA GLN A 122 7.86 13.40 -12.35
C GLN A 122 6.55 12.66 -12.70
N ASN A 123 6.02 12.97 -13.88
CA ASN A 123 4.72 12.44 -14.30
C ASN A 123 4.69 10.90 -14.44
N ALA A 124 5.83 10.27 -14.70
CA ALA A 124 5.93 8.82 -14.80
C ALA A 124 5.71 8.09 -13.46
N LEU A 125 5.87 8.76 -12.29
CA LEU A 125 5.51 8.20 -10.98
C LEU A 125 4.02 7.82 -10.93
N ALA A 126 3.18 8.61 -11.59
CA ALA A 126 1.75 8.35 -11.60
C ALA A 126 1.34 7.09 -12.39
N LEU A 127 2.19 6.56 -13.26
CA LEU A 127 1.93 5.26 -13.92
C LEU A 127 1.82 4.09 -12.94
N PHE A 128 2.40 4.21 -11.74
CA PHE A 128 2.31 3.20 -10.69
C PHE A 128 1.05 3.34 -9.82
N SER A 129 0.25 4.39 -9.99
CA SER A 129 -0.88 4.66 -9.10
C SER A 129 -2.14 5.21 -9.79
N SER A 130 -2.05 5.85 -10.95
CA SER A 130 -3.21 6.53 -11.56
C SER A 130 -3.17 6.61 -13.09
N GLY A 131 -2.48 5.69 -13.71
CA GLY A 131 -2.38 5.63 -15.16
C GLY A 131 -3.50 4.82 -15.81
N PRO A 132 -3.42 4.61 -17.13
CA PRO A 132 -4.43 3.87 -17.89
C PRO A 132 -4.55 2.40 -17.48
N ALA A 133 -3.53 1.85 -16.81
CA ALA A 133 -3.42 0.47 -16.33
C ALA A 133 -3.70 -0.63 -17.37
N PHE A 134 -4.10 -0.28 -18.58
CA PHE A 134 -4.35 -1.17 -19.73
C PHE A 134 -5.30 -2.34 -19.42
N GLY A 135 -6.31 -2.09 -18.58
CA GLY A 135 -7.29 -3.08 -18.14
C GLY A 135 -6.89 -3.84 -16.87
N MET A 136 -5.63 -3.78 -16.45
CA MET A 136 -5.18 -4.44 -15.23
C MET A 136 -5.90 -3.89 -14.00
N ASP A 137 -6.13 -4.76 -13.01
CA ASP A 137 -6.44 -4.36 -11.65
C ASP A 137 -5.17 -4.08 -10.83
N ALA A 138 -5.33 -3.65 -9.60
CA ALA A 138 -4.20 -3.29 -8.75
C ALA A 138 -3.33 -4.50 -8.32
N ASN A 139 -3.90 -5.72 -8.23
CA ASN A 139 -3.09 -6.93 -8.00
C ASN A 139 -2.20 -7.23 -9.21
N MET A 140 -2.71 -7.01 -10.42
CA MET A 140 -1.93 -7.17 -11.64
C MET A 140 -0.82 -6.12 -11.75
N ILE A 141 -1.05 -4.87 -11.28
CA ILE A 141 0.00 -3.86 -11.16
C ILE A 141 1.07 -4.30 -10.16
N LEU A 142 0.70 -4.84 -9.00
CA LEU A 142 1.66 -5.39 -8.04
C LEU A 142 2.44 -6.59 -8.61
N ALA A 143 1.77 -7.46 -9.39
CA ALA A 143 2.42 -8.57 -10.07
C ALA A 143 3.40 -8.08 -11.15
N TRP A 144 3.03 -7.08 -11.96
CA TRP A 144 3.95 -6.43 -12.89
C TRP A 144 5.13 -5.80 -12.15
N HIS A 145 4.89 -5.09 -11.07
CA HIS A 145 5.95 -4.47 -10.27
C HIS A 145 6.94 -5.51 -9.76
N LYS A 146 6.46 -6.64 -9.23
CA LYS A 146 7.32 -7.67 -8.63
C LYS A 146 8.02 -8.57 -9.65
N TYR A 147 7.34 -8.93 -10.76
CA TYR A 147 7.79 -9.94 -11.70
C TYR A 147 7.89 -9.46 -13.16
N GLY A 148 7.47 -8.24 -13.44
CA GLY A 148 7.45 -7.64 -14.79
C GLY A 148 8.45 -6.52 -15.00
N GLY A 149 9.39 -6.32 -14.06
CA GLY A 149 10.42 -5.27 -14.17
C GLY A 149 10.01 -3.93 -13.56
N GLY A 150 8.83 -3.82 -12.96
CA GLY A 150 8.34 -2.56 -12.38
C GLY A 150 9.17 -2.07 -11.19
N LYS A 151 9.74 -2.98 -10.37
CA LYS A 151 10.58 -2.63 -9.21
C LYS A 151 11.85 -1.89 -9.64
N GLU A 152 12.51 -2.40 -10.67
CA GLU A 152 13.72 -1.80 -11.25
C GLU A 152 13.42 -0.46 -11.92
N LEU A 153 12.30 -0.37 -12.63
CA LEU A 153 11.86 0.87 -13.27
C LEU A 153 11.51 1.95 -12.24
N LEU A 154 10.87 1.60 -11.14
CA LEU A 154 10.57 2.54 -10.06
C LEU A 154 11.84 3.02 -9.37
N ALA A 155 12.81 2.14 -9.11
CA ALA A 155 14.11 2.52 -8.55
C ALA A 155 14.86 3.48 -9.49
N LYS A 156 14.91 3.18 -10.80
CA LYS A 156 15.49 4.05 -11.84
C LYS A 156 14.81 5.43 -11.87
N LEU A 157 13.49 5.46 -11.68
CA LEU A 157 12.73 6.70 -11.66
C LEU A 157 13.06 7.55 -10.44
N TYR A 158 13.17 6.94 -9.25
CA TYR A 158 13.61 7.65 -8.04
C TYR A 158 15.05 8.18 -8.16
N ASP A 159 15.96 7.38 -8.68
CA ASP A 159 17.34 7.82 -8.92
C ASP A 159 17.39 9.01 -9.89
N ALA A 160 16.56 9.01 -10.94
CA ALA A 160 16.50 10.10 -11.93
C ALA A 160 16.00 11.44 -11.36
N ILE A 161 15.18 11.41 -10.29
CA ILE A 161 14.71 12.63 -9.61
C ILE A 161 15.54 12.99 -8.36
N GLY A 162 16.64 12.28 -8.12
CA GLY A 162 17.46 12.47 -6.92
C GLY A 162 16.77 12.06 -5.62
N GLY A 163 15.81 11.15 -5.70
CA GLY A 163 15.04 10.66 -4.54
C GLY A 163 15.87 9.69 -3.70
N ASN A 164 16.27 10.09 -2.51
CA ASN A 164 16.99 9.24 -1.56
C ASN A 164 16.04 8.32 -0.79
N VAL A 165 15.34 7.42 -1.50
CA VAL A 165 14.34 6.51 -0.93
C VAL A 165 14.49 5.08 -1.42
N VAL A 166 14.04 4.14 -0.59
CA VAL A 166 13.72 2.76 -0.97
C VAL A 166 12.21 2.62 -0.89
N SER A 167 11.60 2.11 -1.96
CA SER A 167 10.16 2.04 -2.12
C SER A 167 9.67 0.60 -2.21
N PHE A 168 8.53 0.34 -1.56
CA PHE A 168 7.77 -0.91 -1.65
C PHE A 168 6.34 -0.58 -2.06
N LEU A 169 5.90 -1.07 -3.22
CA LEU A 169 4.49 -1.01 -3.56
C LEU A 169 3.71 -2.03 -2.74
N SER A 170 2.55 -1.64 -2.29
CA SER A 170 1.70 -2.46 -1.43
C SER A 170 0.22 -2.08 -1.58
N GLY A 171 -0.67 -2.90 -1.02
CA GLY A 171 -2.07 -2.58 -0.87
C GLY A 171 -2.81 -2.31 -2.17
N PRO A 172 -3.32 -3.36 -2.84
CA PRO A 172 -4.11 -3.18 -4.06
C PRO A 172 -5.42 -2.48 -3.74
N MET A 173 -5.62 -1.30 -4.30
CA MET A 173 -6.87 -0.55 -4.18
C MET A 173 -7.88 -1.02 -5.23
N THR A 174 -9.15 -0.91 -4.91
CA THR A 174 -10.23 -1.15 -5.87
C THR A 174 -10.26 -0.04 -6.94
N THR A 175 -10.92 -0.32 -8.07
CA THR A 175 -11.27 0.73 -9.04
C THR A 175 -12.01 1.85 -8.32
N GLN A 176 -11.55 3.07 -8.50
CA GLN A 176 -12.17 4.25 -7.90
C GLN A 176 -13.53 4.57 -8.53
N PRO A 177 -14.47 5.17 -7.79
CA PRO A 177 -15.66 5.75 -8.38
C PRO A 177 -15.27 6.86 -9.35
N PHE A 178 -16.06 7.07 -10.40
CA PHE A 178 -15.89 8.22 -11.30
C PHE A 178 -15.92 9.54 -10.52
N GLY A 179 -16.73 9.59 -9.47
CA GLY A 179 -16.71 10.66 -8.49
C GLY A 179 -18.04 10.87 -7.79
N TRP A 180 -18.01 11.81 -6.86
CA TRP A 180 -19.14 12.36 -6.12
C TRP A 180 -19.53 13.71 -6.73
N PHE A 181 -20.83 13.88 -7.07
CA PHE A 181 -21.34 15.03 -7.81
C PHE A 181 -22.63 15.55 -7.21
N LYS A 182 -23.00 16.80 -7.49
CA LYS A 182 -24.32 17.37 -7.13
C LYS A 182 -25.47 16.72 -7.90
N LYS A 183 -25.21 16.25 -9.12
CA LYS A 183 -26.15 15.55 -10.01
C LYS A 183 -25.40 14.51 -10.84
N PRO A 184 -26.06 13.46 -11.35
CA PRO A 184 -25.40 12.49 -12.23
C PRO A 184 -24.81 13.16 -13.47
N VAL A 185 -23.60 12.72 -13.86
CA VAL A 185 -22.95 13.03 -15.13
C VAL A 185 -23.42 12.01 -16.15
N THR A 186 -24.11 12.46 -17.18
CA THR A 186 -24.77 11.58 -18.16
C THR A 186 -24.07 11.55 -19.52
N LYS A 187 -23.24 12.55 -19.79
CA LYS A 187 -22.45 12.71 -21.02
C LYS A 187 -21.19 13.51 -20.70
N THR A 188 -20.19 13.43 -21.56
CA THR A 188 -18.88 14.10 -21.35
C THR A 188 -19.02 15.62 -21.24
N GLU A 189 -19.96 16.22 -22.00
CA GLU A 189 -20.20 17.67 -21.95
C GLU A 189 -20.60 18.16 -20.56
N ASP A 190 -21.17 17.30 -19.71
CA ASP A 190 -21.54 17.66 -18.33
C ASP A 190 -20.29 17.93 -17.46
N LEU A 191 -19.09 17.54 -17.90
CA LEU A 191 -17.81 17.83 -17.24
C LEU A 191 -17.28 19.22 -17.59
N LYS A 192 -17.76 19.84 -18.68
CA LYS A 192 -17.21 21.10 -19.18
C LYS A 192 -17.29 22.22 -18.14
N GLY A 193 -16.12 22.71 -17.72
CA GLY A 193 -15.99 23.77 -16.72
C GLY A 193 -16.29 23.34 -15.28
N LEU A 194 -16.58 22.04 -15.03
CA LEU A 194 -16.81 21.50 -13.70
C LEU A 194 -15.53 21.62 -12.86
N LYS A 195 -15.60 22.25 -11.70
CA LYS A 195 -14.49 22.31 -10.76
C LYS A 195 -14.34 20.94 -10.09
N PHE A 196 -13.38 20.17 -10.56
CA PHE A 196 -13.26 18.77 -10.19
C PHE A 196 -11.93 18.50 -9.49
N ARG A 197 -11.97 17.74 -8.40
CA ARG A 197 -10.75 17.28 -7.72
C ARG A 197 -10.36 15.90 -8.22
N THR A 198 -9.10 15.77 -8.63
CA THR A 198 -8.44 14.49 -8.84
C THR A 198 -6.94 14.63 -8.60
N ASN A 199 -6.16 13.55 -8.80
CA ASN A 199 -4.71 13.56 -8.65
C ASN A 199 -4.02 12.74 -9.75
N GLY A 200 -2.68 12.85 -9.80
CA GLY A 200 -1.86 12.05 -10.72
C GLY A 200 -2.16 12.34 -12.19
N LEU A 201 -2.08 11.31 -13.03
CA LEU A 201 -2.37 11.39 -14.47
C LEU A 201 -3.86 11.65 -14.77
N ALA A 202 -4.76 11.37 -13.83
CA ALA A 202 -6.17 11.68 -14.00
C ALA A 202 -6.44 13.20 -14.12
N ILE A 203 -5.50 14.05 -13.67
CA ILE A 203 -5.55 15.50 -13.92
C ILE A 203 -5.58 15.77 -15.43
N ASP A 204 -4.69 15.14 -16.20
CA ASP A 204 -4.68 15.32 -17.66
C ASP A 204 -5.96 14.80 -18.29
N LEU A 205 -6.43 13.62 -17.85
CA LEU A 205 -7.63 12.98 -18.38
C LEU A 205 -8.85 13.89 -18.23
N PHE A 206 -9.15 14.35 -17.01
CA PHE A 206 -10.30 15.18 -16.76
C PHE A 206 -10.17 16.58 -17.38
N THR A 207 -8.94 17.11 -17.47
CA THR A 207 -8.67 18.38 -18.16
C THR A 207 -8.96 18.27 -19.66
N GLU A 208 -8.52 17.21 -20.32
CA GLU A 208 -8.82 16.97 -21.74
C GLU A 208 -10.32 16.71 -21.98
N MET A 209 -11.02 16.14 -20.99
CA MET A 209 -12.47 15.97 -21.01
C MET A 209 -13.24 17.26 -20.66
N GLY A 210 -12.54 18.38 -20.43
CA GLY A 210 -13.11 19.71 -20.27
C GLY A 210 -13.35 20.18 -18.84
N ALA A 211 -12.97 19.43 -17.81
CA ALA A 211 -13.11 19.84 -16.42
C ALA A 211 -12.04 20.89 -16.02
N ALA A 212 -12.38 21.74 -15.05
CA ALA A 212 -11.45 22.63 -14.36
C ALA A 212 -10.87 21.88 -13.14
N VAL A 213 -9.69 21.26 -13.31
CA VAL A 213 -9.15 20.31 -12.35
C VAL A 213 -8.29 20.98 -11.28
N ASN A 214 -8.47 20.58 -10.02
CA ASN A 214 -7.63 20.94 -8.88
C ASN A 214 -7.15 19.69 -8.15
N ALA A 215 -5.87 19.65 -7.78
CA ALA A 215 -5.32 18.59 -6.94
C ALA A 215 -5.36 19.02 -5.47
N LEU A 216 -6.00 18.20 -4.63
CA LEU A 216 -6.05 18.37 -3.19
C LEU A 216 -5.76 17.02 -2.50
N PRO A 217 -5.08 17.00 -1.35
CA PRO A 217 -4.96 15.80 -0.54
C PRO A 217 -6.32 15.37 0.03
N GLY A 218 -6.49 14.07 0.32
CA GLY A 218 -7.77 13.46 0.70
C GLY A 218 -8.52 14.20 1.81
N GLY A 219 -7.84 14.63 2.87
CA GLY A 219 -8.46 15.32 4.00
C GLY A 219 -9.00 16.72 3.70
N GLU A 220 -8.66 17.31 2.55
CA GLU A 220 -9.09 18.64 2.16
C GLU A 220 -10.29 18.64 1.18
N ILE A 221 -10.66 17.47 0.67
CA ILE A 221 -11.67 17.34 -0.40
C ILE A 221 -13.07 17.72 0.11
N VAL A 222 -13.54 17.05 1.17
CA VAL A 222 -14.89 17.28 1.70
C VAL A 222 -15.08 18.72 2.19
N PRO A 223 -14.14 19.34 2.92
CA PRO A 223 -14.22 20.78 3.22
C PRO A 223 -14.28 21.69 1.99
N ALA A 224 -13.64 21.31 0.87
CA ALA A 224 -13.68 22.08 -0.37
C ALA A 224 -15.03 21.93 -1.11
N LEU A 225 -15.62 20.71 -1.10
CA LEU A 225 -16.96 20.46 -1.61
C LEU A 225 -18.03 21.21 -0.82
N ASP A 226 -17.96 21.17 0.51
CA ASP A 226 -18.90 21.85 1.41
C ASP A 226 -18.92 23.36 1.19
N ARG A 227 -17.75 23.97 1.01
CA ARG A 227 -17.61 25.41 0.74
C ARG A 227 -17.91 25.81 -0.71
N GLY A 228 -18.25 24.86 -1.59
CA GLY A 228 -18.52 25.13 -3.00
C GLY A 228 -17.28 25.51 -3.83
N LEU A 229 -16.08 25.24 -3.33
CA LEU A 229 -14.83 25.42 -4.08
C LEU A 229 -14.68 24.35 -5.16
N LEU A 230 -15.34 23.19 -4.98
CA LEU A 230 -15.45 22.09 -5.93
C LEU A 230 -16.92 21.80 -6.24
N ASP A 231 -17.19 21.38 -7.48
CA ASP A 231 -18.49 20.89 -7.94
C ASP A 231 -18.58 19.37 -7.89
N GLY A 232 -17.44 18.69 -7.89
CA GLY A 232 -17.31 17.25 -7.76
C GLY A 232 -15.89 16.84 -7.42
N ALA A 233 -15.75 15.62 -6.92
CA ALA A 233 -14.47 15.03 -6.58
C ALA A 233 -14.54 13.51 -6.65
N GLU A 234 -13.45 12.87 -7.01
CA GLU A 234 -13.22 11.46 -6.71
C GLU A 234 -12.40 11.32 -5.42
N PHE A 235 -12.44 10.14 -4.81
CA PHE A 235 -11.41 9.79 -3.84
C PHE A 235 -11.01 8.33 -3.99
N ASN A 236 -11.73 7.34 -3.33
CA ASN A 236 -11.22 5.98 -3.53
C ASN A 236 -12.28 4.86 -3.37
N ASN A 237 -12.89 4.71 -2.21
CA ASN A 237 -13.66 3.54 -1.86
C ASN A 237 -14.75 3.85 -0.84
N PRO A 238 -15.76 2.96 -0.67
CA PRO A 238 -16.89 3.21 0.22
C PRO A 238 -16.52 3.53 1.66
N SER A 239 -15.45 2.91 2.21
CA SER A 239 -15.06 3.14 3.61
C SER A 239 -14.36 4.47 3.79
N SER A 240 -13.35 4.79 2.96
CA SER A 240 -12.69 6.11 2.98
C SER A 240 -13.68 7.23 2.74
N ASP A 241 -14.48 7.12 1.67
CA ASP A 241 -15.42 8.16 1.28
C ASP A 241 -16.45 8.42 2.39
N ARG A 242 -16.92 7.35 3.05
CA ARG A 242 -17.85 7.46 4.18
C ARG A 242 -17.19 8.09 5.41
N LEU A 243 -16.00 7.64 5.78
CA LEU A 243 -15.25 8.13 6.95
C LEU A 243 -14.81 9.59 6.79
N LEU A 244 -14.52 10.05 5.58
CA LEU A 244 -14.17 11.42 5.28
C LEU A 244 -15.38 12.36 5.17
N GLY A 245 -16.61 11.82 5.15
CA GLY A 245 -17.84 12.62 5.13
C GLY A 245 -18.35 12.99 3.74
N PHE A 246 -17.96 12.30 2.67
CA PHE A 246 -18.50 12.56 1.33
C PHE A 246 -20.05 12.48 1.27
N PRO A 247 -20.72 11.52 1.96
CA PRO A 247 -22.16 11.44 1.94
C PRO A 247 -22.85 12.62 2.60
N ASP A 248 -22.15 13.43 3.41
CA ASP A 248 -22.75 14.61 4.06
C ASP A 248 -22.85 15.79 3.10
N VAL A 249 -21.97 15.85 2.11
CA VAL A 249 -21.89 16.95 1.12
C VAL A 249 -22.42 16.57 -0.27
N SER A 250 -22.56 15.27 -0.56
CA SER A 250 -23.13 14.75 -1.81
C SER A 250 -23.87 13.44 -1.61
N LYS A 251 -24.99 13.26 -2.33
CA LYS A 251 -25.77 12.01 -2.34
C LYS A 251 -25.68 11.27 -3.68
N VAL A 252 -24.85 11.73 -4.61
CA VAL A 252 -24.68 11.15 -5.94
C VAL A 252 -23.25 10.66 -6.09
N CYS A 253 -23.08 9.34 -6.16
CA CYS A 253 -21.78 8.70 -6.44
C CYS A 253 -21.89 7.93 -7.76
N MET A 254 -21.00 8.22 -8.71
CA MET A 254 -20.93 7.53 -9.99
C MET A 254 -19.81 6.48 -9.96
N LEU A 255 -20.16 5.25 -10.31
CA LEU A 255 -19.28 4.09 -10.25
C LEU A 255 -18.70 3.75 -11.62
N GLN A 256 -17.53 3.12 -11.58
CA GLN A 256 -16.78 2.66 -12.74
C GLN A 256 -16.19 3.81 -13.55
N SER A 257 -14.87 3.81 -13.64
CA SER A 257 -14.11 4.79 -14.41
C SER A 257 -12.72 4.24 -14.74
N PHE A 258 -12.19 4.66 -15.88
CA PHE A 258 -10.82 4.32 -16.26
C PHE A 258 -9.79 5.39 -15.85
N HIS A 259 -10.20 6.40 -15.07
CA HIS A 259 -9.26 7.45 -14.63
C HIS A 259 -8.25 6.91 -13.59
N GLN A 260 -8.70 6.05 -12.69
CA GLN A 260 -7.89 5.32 -11.69
C GLN A 260 -8.50 3.93 -11.49
N SER A 261 -8.36 3.08 -12.51
CA SER A 261 -8.90 1.72 -12.49
C SER A 261 -8.09 0.77 -11.62
N ALA A 262 -6.81 1.07 -11.42
CA ALA A 262 -5.90 0.34 -10.56
C ALA A 262 -4.95 1.32 -9.86
N GLU A 263 -4.90 1.27 -8.56
CA GLU A 263 -4.01 2.08 -7.74
C GLU A 263 -3.36 1.22 -6.65
N THR A 264 -2.14 1.57 -6.25
CA THR A 264 -1.43 0.92 -5.17
C THR A 264 -0.91 1.94 -4.19
N PHE A 265 -0.77 1.54 -2.94
CA PHE A 265 0.00 2.32 -1.98
C PHE A 265 1.49 2.16 -2.21
N GLU A 266 2.22 3.09 -1.62
CA GLU A 266 3.66 3.07 -1.53
C GLU A 266 4.09 3.21 -0.07
N ILE A 267 5.02 2.36 0.33
CA ILE A 267 5.76 2.48 1.59
C ILE A 267 7.17 2.90 1.23
N ILE A 268 7.60 4.07 1.68
CA ILE A 268 8.94 4.60 1.42
C ILE A 268 9.76 4.67 2.70
N PHE A 269 11.05 4.35 2.57
CA PHE A 269 12.07 4.53 3.60
C PHE A 269 13.13 5.50 3.10
N ASN A 270 13.67 6.34 3.97
CA ASN A 270 14.92 7.01 3.66
C ASN A 270 16.00 5.96 3.34
N LYS A 271 16.66 6.08 2.16
CA LYS A 271 17.57 5.07 1.61
C LYS A 271 18.77 4.78 2.54
N ASP A 272 19.34 5.84 3.15
CA ASP A 272 20.48 5.68 4.05
C ASP A 272 20.08 4.95 5.34
N LYS A 273 18.92 5.31 5.91
CA LYS A 273 18.36 4.67 7.10
C LYS A 273 18.04 3.19 6.84
N TYR A 274 17.39 2.88 5.72
CA TYR A 274 17.06 1.52 5.31
C TYR A 274 18.32 0.68 5.08
N ASN A 275 19.31 1.22 4.36
CA ASN A 275 20.56 0.52 4.06
C ASN A 275 21.41 0.29 5.31
N GLY A 276 21.28 1.14 6.32
CA GLY A 276 21.92 0.99 7.64
C GLY A 276 21.32 -0.11 8.52
N LEU A 277 20.14 -0.64 8.18
CA LEU A 277 19.52 -1.73 8.93
C LEU A 277 20.25 -3.05 8.68
N PRO A 278 20.31 -3.96 9.69
CA PRO A 278 20.73 -5.33 9.49
C PRO A 278 19.94 -6.03 8.36
N LYS A 279 20.58 -6.91 7.60
CA LYS A 279 19.92 -7.63 6.47
C LYS A 279 18.66 -8.39 6.89
N LYS A 280 18.67 -8.96 8.11
CA LYS A 280 17.49 -9.61 8.71
C LYS A 280 16.30 -8.64 8.77
N MET A 281 16.51 -7.39 9.20
CA MET A 281 15.45 -6.39 9.30
C MET A 281 14.97 -5.91 7.93
N GLN A 282 15.89 -5.74 6.98
CA GLN A 282 15.51 -5.42 5.59
C GLN A 282 14.60 -6.50 5.00
N ALA A 283 14.93 -7.79 5.18
CA ALA A 283 14.11 -8.90 4.75
C ALA A 283 12.74 -8.93 5.46
N ILE A 284 12.70 -8.63 6.77
CA ILE A 284 11.44 -8.53 7.52
C ILE A 284 10.55 -7.41 6.94
N ILE A 285 11.11 -6.23 6.66
CA ILE A 285 10.37 -5.10 6.08
C ILE A 285 9.75 -5.47 4.73
N GLU A 286 10.52 -6.12 3.85
CA GLU A 286 10.03 -6.57 2.54
C GLU A 286 8.86 -7.56 2.69
N ASN A 287 9.01 -8.59 3.54
CA ASN A 287 7.94 -9.56 3.79
C ASN A 287 6.75 -8.96 4.54
N ALA A 288 6.97 -8.02 5.47
CA ALA A 288 5.90 -7.33 6.18
C ALA A 288 5.09 -6.43 5.23
N SER A 289 5.73 -5.81 4.23
CA SER A 289 5.05 -5.05 3.18
C SER A 289 4.10 -5.95 2.35
N GLU A 290 4.56 -7.14 1.96
CA GLU A 290 3.72 -8.11 1.25
C GLU A 290 2.59 -8.65 2.14
N ALA A 291 2.87 -8.98 3.40
CA ALA A 291 1.87 -9.44 4.36
C ALA A 291 0.81 -8.35 4.65
N ALA A 292 1.24 -7.08 4.76
CA ALA A 292 0.32 -5.96 4.92
C ALA A 292 -0.55 -5.75 3.67
N SER A 293 0.03 -5.92 2.48
CA SER A 293 -0.69 -5.84 1.20
C SER A 293 -1.80 -6.90 1.09
N ALA A 294 -1.49 -8.14 1.43
CA ALA A 294 -2.47 -9.23 1.42
C ALA A 294 -3.59 -9.02 2.46
N ASP A 295 -3.23 -8.68 3.70
CA ASP A 295 -4.18 -8.43 4.78
C ASP A 295 -5.11 -7.25 4.46
N MET A 296 -4.55 -6.17 3.93
CA MET A 296 -5.33 -5.03 3.44
C MET A 296 -6.37 -5.45 2.40
N SER A 297 -5.98 -6.28 1.42
CA SER A 297 -6.87 -6.74 0.35
C SER A 297 -8.10 -7.47 0.92
N TRP A 298 -7.90 -8.30 1.94
CA TRP A 298 -8.99 -9.02 2.60
C TRP A 298 -9.82 -8.12 3.50
N LYS A 299 -9.20 -7.28 4.31
CA LYS A 299 -9.87 -6.29 5.17
C LYS A 299 -10.70 -5.31 4.32
N ALA A 300 -10.15 -4.85 3.21
CA ALA A 300 -10.83 -3.97 2.27
C ALA A 300 -12.11 -4.61 1.72
N MET A 301 -12.07 -5.88 1.29
CA MET A 301 -13.25 -6.58 0.77
C MET A 301 -14.38 -6.63 1.80
N ASP A 302 -14.06 -6.95 3.05
CA ASP A 302 -15.05 -6.99 4.15
C ASP A 302 -15.60 -5.59 4.47
N ARG A 303 -14.72 -4.60 4.68
CA ARG A 303 -15.10 -3.25 5.09
C ARG A 303 -15.84 -2.50 3.98
N TYR A 304 -15.31 -2.51 2.75
CA TYR A 304 -15.90 -1.80 1.62
C TYR A 304 -17.29 -2.32 1.27
N SER A 305 -17.49 -3.65 1.31
CA SER A 305 -18.82 -4.23 1.04
C SER A 305 -19.85 -3.84 2.08
N LYS A 306 -19.49 -3.77 3.36
CA LYS A 306 -20.36 -3.30 4.45
C LYS A 306 -20.68 -1.82 4.29
N ASP A 307 -19.65 -0.99 4.06
CA ASP A 307 -19.83 0.46 3.95
C ASP A 307 -20.56 0.87 2.65
N TYR A 308 -20.43 0.11 1.56
CA TYR A 308 -21.26 0.28 0.38
C TYR A 308 -22.76 0.16 0.69
N ILE A 309 -23.15 -0.85 1.50
CA ILE A 309 -24.53 -1.03 1.96
C ILE A 309 -24.94 0.10 2.93
N ASN A 310 -24.03 0.52 3.81
CA ASN A 310 -24.31 1.61 4.74
C ASN A 310 -24.53 2.93 4.01
N LEU A 311 -23.71 3.26 3.01
CA LEU A 311 -23.89 4.45 2.17
C LEU A 311 -25.27 4.46 1.47
N GLN A 312 -25.75 3.31 0.98
CA GLN A 312 -27.10 3.18 0.43
C GLN A 312 -28.18 3.50 1.47
N LYS A 313 -28.01 3.00 2.70
CA LYS A 313 -28.93 3.31 3.83
C LYS A 313 -28.87 4.79 4.22
N ASP A 314 -27.70 5.42 4.13
CA ASP A 314 -27.47 6.85 4.37
C ASP A 314 -28.02 7.74 3.23
N GLY A 315 -28.69 7.13 2.23
CA GLY A 315 -29.38 7.80 1.13
C GLY A 315 -28.51 8.13 -0.08
N VAL A 316 -27.29 7.58 -0.15
CA VAL A 316 -26.42 7.75 -1.34
C VAL A 316 -27.01 6.95 -2.51
N LYS A 317 -27.11 7.63 -3.65
CA LYS A 317 -27.55 7.06 -4.92
C LYS A 317 -26.33 6.75 -5.78
N PHE A 318 -26.13 5.46 -6.07
CA PHE A 318 -25.05 4.99 -6.93
C PHE A 318 -25.53 4.85 -8.36
N TYR A 319 -24.83 5.48 -9.28
CA TYR A 319 -25.07 5.42 -10.72
C TYR A 319 -23.88 4.78 -11.42
N LYS A 320 -24.13 4.03 -12.48
CA LYS A 320 -23.06 3.61 -13.37
C LYS A 320 -22.69 4.74 -14.30
N THR A 321 -21.40 4.92 -14.51
CA THR A 321 -20.90 5.83 -15.54
C THR A 321 -21.34 5.30 -16.92
N PRO A 322 -21.92 6.14 -17.78
CA PRO A 322 -22.31 5.72 -19.13
C PRO A 322 -21.14 5.18 -19.95
N ASP A 323 -21.38 4.13 -20.72
CA ASP A 323 -20.36 3.49 -21.57
C ASP A 323 -19.74 4.48 -22.57
N SER A 324 -20.48 5.49 -23.03
CA SER A 324 -19.96 6.55 -23.90
C SER A 324 -18.82 7.32 -23.22
N ILE A 325 -18.98 7.69 -21.95
CA ILE A 325 -17.94 8.37 -21.16
C ILE A 325 -16.74 7.44 -20.94
N LEU A 326 -16.99 6.17 -20.60
CA LEU A 326 -15.92 5.19 -20.39
C LEU A 326 -15.08 4.99 -21.66
N ARG A 327 -15.72 4.88 -22.83
CA ARG A 327 -15.01 4.75 -24.11
C ARG A 327 -14.21 6.01 -24.44
N GLU A 328 -14.75 7.18 -24.16
CA GLU A 328 -14.03 8.43 -24.35
C GLU A 328 -12.81 8.55 -23.45
N GLN A 329 -12.88 8.11 -22.19
CA GLN A 329 -11.71 8.05 -21.30
C GLN A 329 -10.58 7.23 -21.91
N LEU A 330 -10.88 6.08 -22.52
CA LEU A 330 -9.86 5.24 -23.17
C LEU A 330 -9.20 5.96 -24.36
N VAL A 331 -10.00 6.63 -25.20
CA VAL A 331 -9.47 7.43 -26.34
C VAL A 331 -8.63 8.62 -25.84
N VAL A 332 -9.04 9.26 -24.75
CA VAL A 332 -8.27 10.35 -24.13
C VAL A 332 -6.96 9.81 -23.55
N TRP A 333 -6.97 8.63 -22.91
CA TRP A 333 -5.75 7.97 -22.44
C TRP A 333 -4.74 7.74 -23.56
N ASP A 334 -5.18 7.28 -24.74
CA ASP A 334 -4.28 7.05 -25.89
C ASP A 334 -3.54 8.34 -26.27
N ARG A 335 -4.23 9.49 -26.29
CA ARG A 335 -3.61 10.79 -26.58
C ARG A 335 -2.64 11.24 -25.50
N ILE A 336 -3.00 11.09 -24.22
CA ILE A 336 -2.16 11.48 -23.09
C ILE A 336 -0.87 10.65 -23.08
N VAL A 337 -1.00 9.34 -23.25
CA VAL A 337 0.14 8.40 -23.26
C VAL A 337 1.09 8.74 -24.41
N ALA A 338 0.56 8.96 -25.62
CA ALA A 338 1.37 9.34 -26.77
C ALA A 338 2.15 10.63 -26.50
N LYS A 339 1.47 11.70 -26.07
CA LYS A 339 2.06 13.01 -25.79
C LYS A 339 3.14 12.95 -24.70
N LYS A 340 2.89 12.20 -23.60
CA LYS A 340 3.87 12.11 -22.51
C LYS A 340 5.06 11.23 -22.89
N SER A 341 4.84 10.19 -23.67
CA SER A 341 5.92 9.33 -24.19
C SER A 341 6.86 10.05 -25.15
N GLU A 342 6.39 11.06 -25.89
CA GLU A 342 7.24 11.90 -26.74
C GLU A 342 8.22 12.75 -25.95
N THR A 343 7.83 13.23 -24.77
CA THR A 343 8.59 14.21 -23.99
C THR A 343 9.34 13.63 -22.79
N ASN A 344 8.96 12.40 -22.35
CA ASN A 344 9.55 11.75 -21.19
C ASN A 344 9.97 10.31 -21.52
N PRO A 345 11.27 10.05 -21.75
CA PRO A 345 11.77 8.70 -22.06
C PRO A 345 11.49 7.66 -20.98
N LEU A 346 11.52 8.05 -19.69
CA LEU A 346 11.18 7.13 -18.58
C LEU A 346 9.70 6.80 -18.58
N PHE A 347 8.83 7.75 -18.86
CA PHE A 347 7.41 7.49 -19.02
C PHE A 347 7.15 6.47 -20.13
N LYS A 348 7.78 6.66 -21.29
CA LYS A 348 7.70 5.74 -22.44
C LYS A 348 8.16 4.33 -22.10
N GLU A 349 9.30 4.21 -21.39
CA GLU A 349 9.86 2.92 -20.99
C GLU A 349 8.94 2.17 -20.03
N ILE A 350 8.40 2.86 -19.01
CA ILE A 350 7.50 2.29 -18.01
C ILE A 350 6.17 1.89 -18.65
N GLU A 351 5.59 2.76 -19.47
CA GLU A 351 4.35 2.50 -20.19
C GLU A 351 4.48 1.26 -21.09
N ALA A 352 5.54 1.17 -21.88
CA ALA A 352 5.78 0.02 -22.76
C ALA A 352 5.91 -1.28 -21.95
N SER A 353 6.60 -1.27 -20.82
CA SER A 353 6.71 -2.42 -19.92
C SER A 353 5.35 -2.84 -19.34
N GLN A 354 4.55 -1.87 -18.86
CA GLN A 354 3.20 -2.15 -18.34
C GLN A 354 2.29 -2.72 -19.43
N ARG A 355 2.29 -2.13 -20.63
CA ARG A 355 1.47 -2.57 -21.76
C ARG A 355 1.83 -3.99 -22.19
N ALA A 356 3.11 -4.33 -22.26
CA ALA A 356 3.58 -5.68 -22.59
C ALA A 356 3.13 -6.71 -21.53
N PHE A 357 3.22 -6.37 -20.25
CA PHE A 357 2.73 -7.25 -19.18
C PHE A 357 1.21 -7.36 -19.22
N ALA A 358 0.49 -6.27 -19.35
CA ALA A 358 -0.96 -6.22 -19.40
C ALA A 358 -1.53 -7.07 -20.52
N SER A 359 -0.93 -7.01 -21.72
CA SER A 359 -1.39 -7.79 -22.89
C SER A 359 -1.53 -9.29 -22.58
N ARG A 360 -0.53 -9.90 -21.92
CA ARG A 360 -0.58 -11.33 -21.57
C ARG A 360 -1.40 -11.61 -20.30
N ALA A 361 -1.31 -10.73 -19.29
CA ALA A 361 -2.02 -10.94 -18.04
C ALA A 361 -3.53 -10.79 -18.20
N MET A 362 -3.97 -9.80 -18.98
CA MET A 362 -5.39 -9.58 -19.29
C MET A 362 -5.96 -10.66 -20.18
N ALA A 363 -5.21 -11.14 -21.19
CA ALA A 363 -5.65 -12.27 -22.02
C ALA A 363 -5.92 -13.50 -21.15
N PHE A 364 -4.98 -13.82 -20.24
CA PHE A 364 -5.17 -14.93 -19.30
C PHE A 364 -6.39 -14.71 -18.38
N ASP A 365 -6.54 -13.51 -17.81
CA ASP A 365 -7.65 -13.22 -16.88
C ASP A 365 -9.02 -13.32 -17.59
N MET A 366 -9.13 -12.75 -18.78
CA MET A 366 -10.38 -12.73 -19.54
C MET A 366 -10.81 -14.11 -20.04
N ASP A 367 -9.85 -14.95 -20.43
CA ASP A 367 -10.12 -16.28 -20.99
C ASP A 367 -10.27 -17.35 -19.90
N TYR A 368 -9.58 -17.23 -18.77
CA TYR A 368 -9.47 -18.29 -17.77
C TYR A 368 -10.44 -18.13 -16.60
N ASN A 369 -10.76 -16.89 -16.21
CA ASN A 369 -11.62 -16.63 -15.07
C ASN A 369 -13.12 -16.67 -15.41
N ASN A 370 -13.91 -17.19 -14.47
CA ASN A 370 -15.36 -17.25 -14.60
C ASN A 370 -16.01 -15.86 -14.70
N ASN A 371 -17.13 -15.79 -15.41
CA ASN A 371 -18.00 -14.62 -15.41
C ASN A 371 -18.69 -14.47 -14.03
N ARG A 372 -18.07 -13.68 -13.14
CA ARG A 372 -18.57 -13.42 -11.78
C ARG A 372 -19.98 -12.83 -11.76
N ARG A 373 -20.34 -12.01 -12.79
CA ARG A 373 -21.69 -11.42 -12.90
C ARG A 373 -22.75 -12.47 -13.14
N LEU A 374 -22.46 -13.47 -13.98
CA LEU A 374 -23.38 -14.58 -14.23
C LEU A 374 -23.71 -15.33 -12.93
N ALA A 375 -22.66 -15.69 -12.17
CA ALA A 375 -22.82 -16.36 -10.88
C ALA A 375 -23.59 -15.50 -9.86
N TYR A 376 -23.23 -14.21 -9.74
CA TYR A 376 -23.92 -13.28 -8.84
C TYR A 376 -25.41 -13.17 -9.18
N ASN A 377 -25.77 -13.02 -10.44
CA ASN A 377 -27.16 -12.92 -10.87
C ASN A 377 -27.92 -14.21 -10.58
N HIS A 378 -27.30 -15.37 -10.78
CA HIS A 378 -27.91 -16.67 -10.52
C HIS A 378 -28.27 -16.86 -9.02
N TYR A 379 -27.36 -16.49 -8.12
CA TYR A 379 -27.55 -16.75 -6.68
C TYR A 379 -28.34 -15.66 -5.96
N PHE A 380 -28.24 -14.42 -6.40
CA PHE A 380 -28.70 -13.27 -5.60
C PHE A 380 -29.70 -12.35 -6.29
N ARG A 381 -29.86 -12.44 -7.62
CA ARG A 381 -30.89 -11.72 -8.36
C ARG A 381 -31.89 -12.73 -8.93
N LYS A 382 -32.94 -12.99 -8.17
CA LYS A 382 -34.10 -13.72 -8.72
C LYS A 382 -34.70 -12.83 -9.80
N SER A 383 -34.79 -13.35 -11.03
CA SER A 383 -35.51 -12.78 -12.17
C SER A 383 -36.98 -12.59 -11.84
#